data_7f2b86b502cd9a8712539e86884789a9
#
_entry.id   7f2b86b502cd9a8712539e86884789a9
#
_cell.length_a   1.000
_cell.length_b   1.000
_cell.length_c   1.000
_cell.angle_alpha   90.00
_cell.angle_beta   90.00
_cell.angle_gamma   90.00
#
_symmetry.space_group_name_H-M   'P 1'
#
loop_
_entity.id
_entity.type
_entity.pdbx_description
1 polymer ?
#
loop_
_entity_poly.entity_id
_entity_poly.type
_entity_poly.pdbx_seq_one_letter_code
_entity_poly.pdbx_strand_id
1 'polypeptide(L)'
;MFAAYRKFSGNYYVDPTMYQSLFSRTMTTFDAMSFDECMTSQLFIKTAYVIPDQVSCAVIRYHSRRVTSLEFHPTKNNILLSGDKKGQLGVWDFVKVHEKIVYGNVHSCILNNMKFKPASDDTVYGASSDGTISCTDLETGISLSLMNLNPDGWQGPNSWRMLYGMDINAEKGVVLVADNFGFLYMVDSRSNDKTGKPILIHKKGSKVVGLHCNPLLPDLLLSCGNDHFARIWDIRRIEAGSSIHDLAHSRVVNSAYFSPMSGSKILSTSQDNRIRIWDSIFGNMDTPSREIVHSHDFNRHLTPFKAEWDPKDSAESLAVIGRYISENYNGAALHPIDFIDITTGQLVAEVMDPNITTISPVNKLHPRDDVLASGSSRSLFIWRPKEKCEPVELKDEGKIIVCSRAEKKRNRKFGDENDDSDDDKFPPKGKNLKSKKSASKSSQYTLKVKR
;
A
#
# COMPACT_ATOMS: atom_id res chain seq x y z
N MET A 1 23.03 25.84 6.07
CA MET A 1 23.32 24.57 5.39
C MET A 1 22.76 24.48 3.96
N PHE A 2 21.68 25.16 3.63
CA PHE A 2 21.08 25.14 2.28
C PHE A 2 21.82 25.94 1.19
N ALA A 3 22.75 26.78 1.54
CA ALA A 3 23.48 27.62 0.57
C ALA A 3 24.69 26.97 -0.10
N ALA A 4 25.18 25.85 0.42
CA ALA A 4 26.34 25.14 -0.12
C ALA A 4 26.02 24.18 -1.30
N TYR A 5 24.76 23.80 -1.46
CA TYR A 5 24.34 22.78 -2.46
C TYR A 5 24.18 23.32 -3.89
N ARG A 6 24.16 24.66 -4.09
CA ARG A 6 23.92 25.26 -5.41
C ARG A 6 25.16 25.47 -6.29
N LYS A 7 26.37 25.06 -5.86
CA LYS A 7 27.61 25.32 -6.61
C LYS A 7 28.33 24.12 -7.22
N PHE A 8 27.77 22.91 -7.13
CA PHE A 8 28.39 21.71 -7.69
C PHE A 8 27.54 21.05 -8.79
N SER A 9 27.33 21.77 -9.90
CA SER A 9 26.90 21.17 -11.17
C SER A 9 28.13 20.99 -12.07
N GLY A 10 28.98 20.07 -11.72
CA GLY A 10 30.13 19.66 -12.55
C GLY A 10 30.48 18.23 -12.19
N ASN A 11 30.74 17.40 -13.19
CA ASN A 11 31.12 16.01 -13.09
C ASN A 11 32.19 15.75 -12.02
N TYR A 12 31.79 15.33 -10.83
CA TYR A 12 32.71 14.82 -9.82
C TYR A 12 32.17 13.52 -9.27
N TYR A 13 33.01 12.51 -9.40
CA TYR A 13 32.95 11.27 -8.65
C TYR A 13 33.07 11.66 -7.16
N VAL A 14 32.04 11.49 -6.36
CA VAL A 14 32.09 11.81 -4.93
C VAL A 14 32.71 10.62 -4.24
N ASP A 15 33.92 10.77 -3.76
CA ASP A 15 34.66 9.81 -2.99
C ASP A 15 33.91 9.54 -1.66
N PRO A 16 33.59 8.28 -1.33
CA PRO A 16 32.92 7.91 -0.08
C PRO A 16 33.66 8.34 1.19
N THR A 17 34.97 8.57 1.10
CA THR A 17 35.81 9.02 2.21
C THR A 17 35.51 10.47 2.64
N MET A 18 34.96 11.31 1.77
CA MET A 18 34.60 12.68 2.13
C MET A 18 33.40 12.77 3.09
N TYR A 19 32.48 11.82 3.03
CA TYR A 19 31.35 11.78 3.97
C TYR A 19 31.78 11.33 5.38
N GLN A 20 32.70 10.42 5.49
CA GLN A 20 33.27 10.04 6.81
C GLN A 20 34.01 11.20 7.46
N SER A 21 34.70 12.05 6.69
CA SER A 21 35.41 13.19 7.22
C SER A 21 34.52 14.36 7.66
N LEU A 22 33.33 14.49 7.08
CA LEU A 22 32.35 15.48 7.51
C LEU A 22 31.61 15.05 8.78
N PHE A 23 31.35 13.75 8.94
CA PHE A 23 30.75 13.20 10.18
C PHE A 23 31.74 13.25 11.35
N SER A 24 33.02 13.01 11.12
CA SER A 24 34.05 13.11 12.17
C SER A 24 34.38 14.54 12.62
N ARG A 25 34.15 15.55 11.77
CA ARG A 25 34.40 16.96 12.14
C ARG A 25 33.28 17.61 12.95
N THR A 26 32.06 17.06 12.91
CA THR A 26 30.94 17.55 13.74
C THR A 26 30.95 16.98 15.15
N MET A 27 31.76 15.94 15.41
CA MET A 27 31.86 15.30 16.74
C MET A 27 33.01 15.87 17.62
N THR A 28 33.85 16.78 17.13
CA THR A 28 35.03 17.25 17.85
C THR A 28 34.85 18.48 18.75
N THR A 29 33.61 18.89 19.02
CA THR A 29 33.30 20.02 19.92
C THR A 29 32.43 19.65 21.13
N PHE A 30 32.38 18.40 21.52
CA PHE A 30 31.88 18.01 22.84
C PHE A 30 33.05 17.68 23.74
N ASP A 31 33.13 18.39 24.88
CA ASP A 31 34.16 18.26 25.91
C ASP A 31 34.36 16.80 26.33
N ALA A 32 35.64 16.50 26.65
CA ALA A 32 36.14 15.19 27.06
C ALA A 32 35.49 14.67 28.36
N MET A 33 34.32 14.13 28.25
CA MET A 33 33.85 13.06 29.13
C MET A 33 34.43 11.75 28.61
N SER A 34 35.04 10.95 29.48
CA SER A 34 35.78 9.75 29.12
C SER A 34 34.96 8.83 28.23
N PHE A 35 35.57 8.35 27.15
CA PHE A 35 34.96 7.48 26.14
C PHE A 35 34.38 6.18 26.76
N ASP A 36 34.86 5.75 27.91
CA ASP A 36 34.38 4.57 28.62
C ASP A 36 33.07 4.79 29.40
N GLU A 37 32.80 6.01 29.88
CA GLU A 37 31.48 6.31 30.50
C GLU A 37 30.36 6.53 29.49
N CYS A 38 30.68 6.96 28.27
CA CYS A 38 29.69 7.09 27.20
C CYS A 38 29.28 5.72 26.62
N MET A 39 30.18 4.73 26.62
CA MET A 39 29.88 3.38 26.12
C MET A 39 29.12 2.51 27.14
N THR A 40 29.19 2.83 28.44
CA THR A 40 28.42 2.10 29.46
C THR A 40 27.05 2.72 29.76
N SER A 41 26.80 3.97 29.34
CA SER A 41 25.51 4.62 29.52
C SER A 41 24.59 4.57 28.28
N GLN A 42 25.06 4.05 27.16
CA GLN A 42 24.17 3.49 26.11
C GLN A 42 23.63 2.11 26.54
N LEU A 43 23.17 2.00 27.76
CA LEU A 43 22.07 1.12 28.07
C LEU A 43 20.97 1.49 27.06
N PHE A 44 20.79 0.62 26.07
CA PHE A 44 19.64 0.59 25.21
C PHE A 44 18.40 0.85 26.05
N ILE A 45 17.94 2.10 26.10
CA ILE A 45 16.57 2.38 26.41
C ILE A 45 15.84 1.78 25.21
N LYS A 46 15.54 0.49 25.32
CA LYS A 46 14.63 -0.19 24.40
C LYS A 46 13.37 0.65 24.50
N THR A 47 13.16 1.53 23.54
CA THR A 47 11.94 2.32 23.46
C THR A 47 10.83 1.30 23.46
N ALA A 48 10.03 1.28 24.51
CA ALA A 48 8.91 0.36 24.61
C ALA A 48 7.94 0.73 23.50
N TYR A 49 7.86 -0.11 22.47
CA TYR A 49 6.92 0.09 21.37
C TYR A 49 5.50 0.11 21.91
N VAL A 50 4.74 1.11 21.50
CA VAL A 50 3.29 1.16 21.79
C VAL A 50 2.57 0.38 20.71
N ILE A 51 2.13 -0.82 21.06
CA ILE A 51 1.50 -1.75 20.10
C ILE A 51 -0.02 -1.61 20.15
N PRO A 52 -0.68 -1.37 19.01
CA PRO A 52 -2.14 -1.41 18.90
C PRO A 52 -2.63 -2.86 18.91
N ASP A 53 -2.94 -3.38 20.09
CA ASP A 53 -3.21 -4.79 20.36
C ASP A 53 -4.71 -5.14 20.44
N GLN A 54 -5.60 -4.14 20.46
CA GLN A 54 -7.03 -4.34 20.54
C GLN A 54 -7.80 -3.69 19.41
N VAL A 55 -8.79 -4.42 18.86
CA VAL A 55 -9.76 -3.87 17.93
C VAL A 55 -10.67 -2.89 18.68
N SER A 56 -10.57 -1.61 18.33
CA SER A 56 -11.41 -0.54 18.90
C SER A 56 -12.73 -0.39 18.16
N CYS A 57 -12.71 -0.45 16.83
CA CYS A 57 -13.90 -0.42 15.99
C CYS A 57 -13.69 -1.19 14.67
N ALA A 58 -14.78 -1.58 14.04
CA ALA A 58 -14.74 -2.31 12.78
C ALA A 58 -15.97 -2.00 11.92
N VAL A 59 -15.79 -2.09 10.60
CA VAL A 59 -16.91 -2.11 9.64
C VAL A 59 -16.89 -3.43 8.88
N ILE A 60 -17.87 -4.28 9.19
CA ILE A 60 -17.97 -5.60 8.59
C ILE A 60 -18.65 -5.52 7.22
N ARG A 61 -18.06 -6.19 6.22
CA ARG A 61 -18.56 -6.19 4.83
C ARG A 61 -18.73 -4.77 4.27
N TYR A 62 -17.75 -3.93 4.54
CA TYR A 62 -17.73 -2.54 4.06
C TYR A 62 -17.69 -2.47 2.52
N HIS A 63 -16.83 -3.26 1.92
CA HIS A 63 -16.67 -3.39 0.50
C HIS A 63 -17.47 -4.55 -0.10
N SER A 64 -17.73 -4.48 -1.40
CA SER A 64 -18.39 -5.56 -2.14
C SER A 64 -17.47 -6.74 -2.41
N ARG A 65 -16.16 -6.51 -2.44
CA ARG A 65 -15.09 -7.50 -2.61
C ARG A 65 -14.00 -7.26 -1.58
N ARG A 66 -12.96 -8.13 -1.57
CA ARG A 66 -11.84 -8.03 -0.62
C ARG A 66 -11.09 -6.70 -0.75
N VAL A 67 -10.62 -6.20 0.36
CA VAL A 67 -9.78 -5.01 0.47
C VAL A 67 -8.41 -5.30 -0.15
N THR A 68 -7.92 -4.36 -0.96
CA THR A 68 -6.64 -4.48 -1.69
C THR A 68 -5.64 -3.39 -1.33
N SER A 69 -6.10 -2.26 -0.83
CA SER A 69 -5.25 -1.13 -0.46
C SER A 69 -5.87 -0.31 0.68
N LEU A 70 -5.02 0.27 1.52
CA LEU A 70 -5.37 1.16 2.62
C LEU A 70 -4.46 2.38 2.59
N GLU A 71 -5.00 3.56 2.93
CA GLU A 71 -4.22 4.77 3.11
C GLU A 71 -4.86 5.67 4.16
N PHE A 72 -4.09 6.19 5.12
CA PHE A 72 -4.56 7.19 6.07
C PHE A 72 -4.53 8.58 5.46
N HIS A 73 -5.46 9.41 5.89
CA HIS A 73 -5.50 10.80 5.47
C HIS A 73 -4.26 11.57 6.00
N PRO A 74 -3.63 12.41 5.18
CA PRO A 74 -2.38 13.07 5.55
C PRO A 74 -2.51 14.07 6.71
N THR A 75 -3.67 14.71 6.88
CA THR A 75 -3.91 15.73 7.92
C THR A 75 -5.01 15.34 8.91
N LYS A 76 -6.09 14.67 8.47
CA LYS A 76 -7.22 14.26 9.33
C LYS A 76 -6.94 12.88 9.94
N ASN A 77 -6.71 12.82 11.27
CA ASN A 77 -6.31 11.57 11.94
C ASN A 77 -7.39 10.49 11.99
N ASN A 78 -8.63 10.83 11.72
CA ASN A 78 -9.78 9.95 11.84
C ASN A 78 -10.27 9.35 10.51
N ILE A 79 -9.64 9.71 9.39
CA ILE A 79 -10.07 9.28 8.06
C ILE A 79 -9.16 8.19 7.51
N LEU A 80 -9.77 7.07 7.12
CA LEU A 80 -9.14 5.95 6.44
C LEU A 80 -9.74 5.78 5.04
N LEU A 81 -8.87 5.67 4.05
CA LEU A 81 -9.24 5.28 2.69
C LEU A 81 -9.00 3.79 2.49
N SER A 82 -9.83 3.18 1.68
CA SER A 82 -9.69 1.77 1.34
C SER A 82 -10.12 1.49 -0.10
N GLY A 83 -9.36 0.65 -0.77
CA GLY A 83 -9.68 0.16 -2.11
C GLY A 83 -10.05 -1.32 -2.10
N ASP A 84 -10.87 -1.76 -3.04
CA ASP A 84 -11.28 -3.15 -3.15
C ASP A 84 -10.98 -3.78 -4.52
N LYS A 85 -11.19 -5.11 -4.61
CA LYS A 85 -11.02 -5.89 -5.85
C LYS A 85 -11.99 -5.48 -6.96
N LYS A 86 -13.06 -4.75 -6.68
CA LYS A 86 -14.02 -4.26 -7.67
C LYS A 86 -13.70 -2.85 -8.19
N GLY A 87 -12.69 -2.20 -7.64
CA GLY A 87 -12.31 -0.83 -7.98
C GLY A 87 -13.13 0.24 -7.25
N GLN A 88 -13.72 -0.13 -6.12
CA GLN A 88 -14.42 0.81 -5.24
C GLN A 88 -13.42 1.55 -4.37
N LEU A 89 -13.67 2.83 -4.11
CA LEU A 89 -12.96 3.64 -3.13
C LEU A 89 -13.86 3.90 -1.94
N GLY A 90 -13.43 3.47 -0.76
CA GLY A 90 -14.12 3.71 0.50
C GLY A 90 -13.44 4.83 1.28
N VAL A 91 -14.24 5.70 1.87
CA VAL A 91 -13.83 6.74 2.82
C VAL A 91 -14.55 6.48 4.13
N TRP A 92 -13.81 6.31 5.21
CA TRP A 92 -14.37 5.99 6.51
C TRP A 92 -13.79 6.86 7.61
N ASP A 93 -14.68 7.59 8.32
CA ASP A 93 -14.35 8.22 9.60
C ASP A 93 -14.51 7.18 10.71
N PHE A 94 -13.39 6.64 11.19
CA PHE A 94 -13.41 5.58 12.20
C PHE A 94 -13.61 6.07 13.63
N VAL A 95 -13.61 7.37 13.88
CA VAL A 95 -14.02 7.95 15.17
C VAL A 95 -15.54 8.05 15.24
N LYS A 96 -16.17 8.54 14.18
CA LYS A 96 -17.62 8.63 14.09
C LYS A 96 -18.27 7.33 13.61
N VAL A 97 -17.53 6.31 13.31
CA VAL A 97 -17.84 4.93 12.91
C VAL A 97 -18.96 4.80 11.84
N HIS A 98 -20.05 5.53 11.96
CA HIS A 98 -21.19 5.52 11.03
C HIS A 98 -20.98 6.38 9.78
N GLU A 99 -20.06 7.35 9.83
CA GLU A 99 -19.73 8.19 8.67
C GLU A 99 -18.80 7.46 7.73
N LYS A 100 -19.40 6.82 6.73
CA LYS A 100 -18.70 6.04 5.72
C LYS A 100 -19.36 6.19 4.36
N ILE A 101 -18.53 6.34 3.33
CA ILE A 101 -18.93 6.46 1.94
C ILE A 101 -18.16 5.46 1.10
N VAL A 102 -18.80 4.85 0.10
CA VAL A 102 -18.15 3.99 -0.89
C VAL A 102 -18.51 4.48 -2.28
N TYR A 103 -17.52 4.95 -3.01
CA TYR A 103 -17.63 5.36 -4.40
C TYR A 103 -17.49 4.14 -5.30
N GLY A 104 -18.58 3.75 -5.97
CA GLY A 104 -18.72 2.47 -6.65
C GLY A 104 -18.16 2.40 -8.08
N ASN A 105 -17.86 3.53 -8.70
CA ASN A 105 -17.54 3.61 -10.13
C ASN A 105 -16.20 4.33 -10.40
N VAL A 106 -15.26 4.26 -9.45
CA VAL A 106 -13.94 4.90 -9.61
C VAL A 106 -13.14 4.14 -10.67
N HIS A 107 -13.13 2.81 -10.56
CA HIS A 107 -12.47 1.91 -11.51
C HIS A 107 -13.34 0.71 -11.84
N SER A 108 -13.03 0.02 -12.94
CA SER A 108 -13.73 -1.19 -13.36
C SER A 108 -13.09 -2.50 -12.86
N CYS A 109 -11.84 -2.43 -12.38
CA CYS A 109 -11.05 -3.54 -11.86
C CYS A 109 -10.40 -3.17 -10.52
N ILE A 110 -9.53 -4.06 -10.03
CA ILE A 110 -8.86 -3.96 -8.72
C ILE A 110 -8.18 -2.60 -8.55
N LEU A 111 -8.47 -1.91 -7.46
CA LEU A 111 -7.74 -0.73 -7.02
C LEU A 111 -6.48 -1.18 -6.26
N ASN A 112 -5.35 -1.23 -6.96
CA ASN A 112 -4.11 -1.82 -6.46
C ASN A 112 -3.34 -0.88 -5.51
N ASN A 113 -3.41 0.42 -5.76
CA ASN A 113 -2.69 1.42 -4.98
C ASN A 113 -3.45 2.74 -4.96
N MET A 114 -3.27 3.48 -3.87
CA MET A 114 -3.84 4.81 -3.67
C MET A 114 -2.81 5.71 -3.01
N LYS A 115 -2.80 6.99 -3.39
CA LYS A 115 -1.96 8.03 -2.77
C LYS A 115 -2.68 9.36 -2.80
N PHE A 116 -2.58 10.13 -1.72
CA PHE A 116 -3.08 11.49 -1.72
C PHE A 116 -2.27 12.36 -2.68
N LYS A 117 -2.96 13.28 -3.33
CA LYS A 117 -2.29 14.29 -4.16
C LYS A 117 -1.47 15.22 -3.25
N PRO A 118 -0.19 15.46 -3.55
CA PRO A 118 0.61 16.41 -2.78
C PRO A 118 -0.05 17.80 -2.71
N ALA A 119 -0.02 18.41 -1.54
CA ALA A 119 -0.63 19.71 -1.25
C ALA A 119 -2.15 19.78 -1.44
N SER A 120 -2.85 18.63 -1.46
CA SER A 120 -4.31 18.57 -1.49
C SER A 120 -4.79 17.44 -0.59
N ASP A 121 -5.57 17.79 0.42
CA ASP A 121 -6.10 16.84 1.38
C ASP A 121 -7.35 16.10 0.90
N ASP A 122 -8.02 16.63 -0.13
CA ASP A 122 -9.32 16.15 -0.59
C ASP A 122 -9.23 15.39 -1.92
N THR A 123 -8.03 15.22 -2.46
CA THR A 123 -7.84 14.56 -3.76
C THR A 123 -6.93 13.34 -3.65
N VAL A 124 -7.34 12.23 -4.26
CA VAL A 124 -6.63 10.95 -4.23
C VAL A 124 -6.38 10.44 -5.65
N TYR A 125 -5.16 9.99 -5.89
CA TYR A 125 -4.83 9.21 -7.08
C TYR A 125 -5.01 7.73 -6.82
N GLY A 126 -5.60 7.01 -7.77
CA GLY A 126 -5.78 5.57 -7.74
C GLY A 126 -5.18 4.91 -8.98
N ALA A 127 -4.48 3.79 -8.79
CA ALA A 127 -3.97 2.96 -9.88
C ALA A 127 -4.67 1.60 -9.89
N SER A 128 -5.20 1.21 -11.04
CA SER A 128 -6.06 0.03 -11.15
C SER A 128 -5.60 -0.97 -12.21
N SER A 129 -6.02 -2.22 -12.02
CA SER A 129 -5.84 -3.29 -13.00
C SER A 129 -6.65 -3.11 -14.29
N ASP A 130 -7.49 -2.07 -14.41
CA ASP A 130 -8.09 -1.69 -15.68
C ASP A 130 -7.14 -0.86 -16.58
N GLY A 131 -5.95 -0.53 -16.07
CA GLY A 131 -4.94 0.25 -16.78
C GLY A 131 -5.16 1.75 -16.70
N THR A 132 -6.00 2.20 -15.76
CA THR A 132 -6.29 3.63 -15.57
C THR A 132 -5.66 4.17 -14.29
N ILE A 133 -5.29 5.45 -14.34
CA ILE A 133 -5.02 6.27 -13.17
C ILE A 133 -6.21 7.20 -12.99
N SER A 134 -6.85 7.16 -11.83
CA SER A 134 -7.90 8.11 -11.46
C SER A 134 -7.36 9.24 -10.59
N CYS A 135 -8.01 10.39 -10.68
CA CYS A 135 -7.91 11.50 -9.73
C CYS A 135 -9.31 11.72 -9.17
N THR A 136 -9.53 11.36 -7.93
CA THR A 136 -10.84 11.37 -7.28
C THR A 136 -10.87 12.44 -6.21
N ASP A 137 -11.87 13.31 -6.30
CA ASP A 137 -12.23 14.27 -5.26
C ASP A 137 -13.07 13.56 -4.18
N LEU A 138 -12.62 13.61 -2.94
CA LEU A 138 -13.25 12.89 -1.82
C LEU A 138 -14.53 13.54 -1.31
N GLU A 139 -14.75 14.84 -1.55
CA GLU A 139 -15.98 15.53 -1.14
C GLU A 139 -17.11 15.22 -2.10
N THR A 140 -16.83 15.37 -3.38
CA THR A 140 -17.86 15.20 -4.44
C THR A 140 -17.98 13.75 -4.93
N GLY A 141 -16.94 12.94 -4.74
CA GLY A 141 -16.83 11.60 -5.30
C GLY A 141 -16.61 11.58 -6.82
N ILE A 142 -16.35 12.73 -7.42
CA ILE A 142 -16.09 12.82 -8.87
C ILE A 142 -14.67 12.31 -9.13
N SER A 143 -14.58 11.36 -10.06
CA SER A 143 -13.33 10.74 -10.46
C SER A 143 -13.02 11.05 -11.92
N LEU A 144 -11.85 11.63 -12.17
CA LEU A 144 -11.34 11.93 -13.50
C LEU A 144 -10.22 10.96 -13.86
N SER A 145 -10.23 10.41 -15.06
CA SER A 145 -9.12 9.61 -15.56
C SER A 145 -7.96 10.51 -15.96
N LEU A 146 -6.79 10.34 -15.33
CA LEU A 146 -5.54 11.00 -15.72
C LEU A 146 -4.85 10.29 -16.87
N MET A 147 -4.88 8.96 -16.87
CA MET A 147 -4.27 8.13 -17.90
C MET A 147 -5.11 6.88 -18.10
N ASN A 148 -5.18 6.43 -19.36
CA ASN A 148 -5.79 5.15 -19.71
C ASN A 148 -4.89 4.43 -20.72
N LEU A 149 -4.35 3.27 -20.32
CA LEU A 149 -3.49 2.43 -21.17
C LEU A 149 -4.29 1.45 -22.05
N ASN A 150 -5.60 1.33 -21.83
CA ASN A 150 -6.48 0.43 -22.58
C ASN A 150 -7.67 1.18 -23.21
N PRO A 151 -7.44 2.23 -24.03
CA PRO A 151 -8.52 3.06 -24.56
C PRO A 151 -9.47 2.27 -25.46
N ASP A 152 -8.95 1.27 -26.17
CA ASP A 152 -9.72 0.43 -27.10
C ASP A 152 -10.42 -0.76 -26.40
N GLY A 153 -10.34 -0.85 -25.07
CA GLY A 153 -10.90 -1.92 -24.30
C GLY A 153 -10.10 -3.24 -24.42
N TRP A 154 -10.75 -4.34 -24.05
CA TRP A 154 -10.11 -5.65 -24.01
C TRP A 154 -9.82 -6.22 -25.41
N GLN A 155 -8.55 -6.37 -25.75
CA GLN A 155 -8.06 -6.95 -27.00
C GLN A 155 -7.29 -8.26 -26.81
N GLY A 156 -7.27 -8.81 -25.61
CA GLY A 156 -6.60 -10.06 -25.27
C GLY A 156 -5.58 -9.90 -24.12
N PRO A 157 -5.09 -11.02 -23.58
CA PRO A 157 -4.22 -11.01 -22.41
C PRO A 157 -2.84 -10.38 -22.66
N ASN A 158 -2.35 -10.45 -23.88
CA ASN A 158 -1.01 -9.97 -24.24
C ASN A 158 -0.97 -8.45 -24.48
N SER A 159 -2.12 -7.83 -24.67
CA SER A 159 -2.26 -6.37 -24.88
C SER A 159 -2.79 -5.62 -23.66
N TRP A 160 -3.49 -6.33 -22.75
CA TRP A 160 -4.12 -5.71 -21.59
C TRP A 160 -3.10 -5.22 -20.56
N ARG A 161 -3.03 -3.91 -20.39
CA ARG A 161 -2.17 -3.26 -19.39
C ARG A 161 -2.89 -3.16 -18.06
N MET A 162 -2.20 -3.52 -16.97
CA MET A 162 -2.69 -3.42 -15.60
C MET A 162 -1.68 -2.64 -14.78
N LEU A 163 -2.13 -1.67 -14.02
CA LEU A 163 -1.26 -0.87 -13.14
C LEU A 163 -1.28 -1.46 -11.74
N TYR A 164 -0.08 -1.67 -11.16
CA TYR A 164 0.09 -2.25 -9.83
C TYR A 164 0.88 -1.35 -8.89
N GLY A 165 2.09 -0.97 -9.27
CA GLY A 165 2.92 -0.03 -8.52
C GLY A 165 2.51 1.39 -8.81
N MET A 166 2.39 2.22 -7.79
CA MET A 166 2.20 3.66 -7.91
C MET A 166 2.86 4.37 -6.73
N ASP A 167 3.53 5.46 -7.02
CA ASP A 167 3.95 6.44 -6.04
C ASP A 167 4.04 7.84 -6.67
N ILE A 168 4.26 8.86 -5.86
CA ILE A 168 4.23 10.25 -6.29
C ILE A 168 5.54 10.92 -5.90
N ASN A 169 6.20 11.51 -6.89
CA ASN A 169 7.28 12.44 -6.64
C ASN A 169 6.67 13.82 -6.35
N ALA A 170 6.56 14.17 -5.06
CA ALA A 170 5.89 15.38 -4.62
C ALA A 170 6.60 16.66 -5.08
N GLU A 171 7.94 16.67 -5.12
CA GLU A 171 8.72 17.86 -5.57
C GLU A 171 8.50 18.16 -7.05
N LYS A 172 8.47 17.12 -7.87
CA LYS A 172 8.28 17.26 -9.32
C LYS A 172 6.81 17.33 -9.73
N GLY A 173 5.89 16.94 -8.84
CA GLY A 173 4.46 16.83 -9.14
C GLY A 173 4.14 15.74 -10.17
N VAL A 174 4.96 14.67 -10.20
CA VAL A 174 4.85 13.57 -11.16
C VAL A 174 4.31 12.34 -10.46
N VAL A 175 3.28 11.73 -11.02
CA VAL A 175 2.76 10.42 -10.63
C VAL A 175 3.53 9.34 -11.41
N LEU A 176 4.13 8.42 -10.66
CA LEU A 176 4.88 7.28 -11.17
C LEU A 176 4.01 6.03 -11.07
N VAL A 177 3.80 5.34 -12.18
CA VAL A 177 3.02 4.08 -12.19
C VAL A 177 3.73 3.02 -13.01
N ALA A 178 3.53 1.76 -12.62
CA ALA A 178 4.15 0.64 -13.30
C ALA A 178 3.15 -0.47 -13.63
N ASP A 179 3.40 -1.15 -14.74
CA ASP A 179 2.48 -2.10 -15.33
C ASP A 179 2.88 -3.58 -15.15
N ASN A 180 2.03 -4.46 -15.70
CA ASN A 180 2.24 -5.91 -15.71
C ASN A 180 3.25 -6.40 -16.76
N PHE A 181 3.81 -5.52 -17.59
CA PHE A 181 4.79 -5.89 -18.62
C PHE A 181 6.20 -5.37 -18.34
N GLY A 182 6.43 -4.74 -17.19
CA GLY A 182 7.75 -4.27 -16.77
C GLY A 182 8.01 -2.80 -17.06
N PHE A 183 7.01 -2.04 -17.47
CA PHE A 183 7.18 -0.64 -17.84
C PHE A 183 6.77 0.31 -16.71
N LEU A 184 7.52 1.40 -16.59
CA LEU A 184 7.23 2.59 -15.80
C LEU A 184 6.66 3.67 -16.72
N TYR A 185 5.67 4.39 -16.22
CA TYR A 185 5.11 5.59 -16.81
C TYR A 185 5.23 6.75 -15.82
N MET A 186 5.65 7.90 -16.33
CA MET A 186 5.78 9.14 -15.56
C MET A 186 4.73 10.11 -16.07
N VAL A 187 3.76 10.47 -15.24
CA VAL A 187 2.61 11.30 -15.59
C VAL A 187 2.68 12.61 -14.81
N ASP A 188 2.93 13.72 -15.51
CA ASP A 188 2.81 15.06 -14.89
C ASP A 188 1.31 15.40 -14.79
N SER A 189 0.84 15.52 -13.54
CA SER A 189 -0.57 15.83 -13.26
C SER A 189 -1.01 17.22 -13.75
N ARG A 190 -0.07 18.09 -14.06
CA ARG A 190 -0.27 19.47 -14.54
C ARG A 190 -0.25 19.58 -16.04
N SER A 191 0.34 18.60 -16.74
CA SER A 191 0.45 18.59 -18.18
C SER A 191 -0.85 18.11 -18.85
N ASN A 192 -1.12 18.66 -20.03
CA ASN A 192 -2.19 18.14 -20.91
C ASN A 192 -1.76 16.86 -21.64
N ASP A 193 -0.45 16.64 -21.80
CA ASP A 193 0.09 15.39 -22.35
C ASP A 193 0.18 14.34 -21.21
N LYS A 194 -0.83 13.50 -21.18
CA LYS A 194 -1.00 12.46 -20.16
C LYS A 194 -0.42 11.10 -20.58
N THR A 195 0.20 11.02 -21.73
CA THR A 195 0.85 9.81 -22.25
C THR A 195 2.33 9.81 -21.89
N GLY A 196 2.67 9.45 -20.67
CA GLY A 196 4.06 9.26 -20.29
C GLY A 196 4.74 8.21 -21.18
N LYS A 197 5.94 8.51 -21.69
CA LYS A 197 6.73 7.54 -22.48
C LYS A 197 7.03 6.32 -21.61
N PRO A 198 6.71 5.09 -22.06
CA PRO A 198 6.99 3.88 -21.30
C PRO A 198 8.50 3.61 -21.21
N ILE A 199 9.01 3.37 -20.00
CA ILE A 199 10.40 3.02 -19.73
C ILE A 199 10.44 1.61 -19.16
N LEU A 200 11.22 0.72 -19.77
CA LEU A 200 11.36 -0.65 -19.31
C LEU A 200 12.28 -0.68 -18.07
N ILE A 201 11.72 -0.95 -16.89
CA ILE A 201 12.46 -1.00 -15.63
C ILE A 201 12.63 -2.42 -15.05
N HIS A 202 11.81 -3.37 -15.47
CA HIS A 202 11.93 -4.78 -15.13
C HIS A 202 11.95 -5.64 -16.39
N LYS A 203 12.22 -6.93 -16.24
CA LYS A 203 12.21 -7.86 -17.37
C LYS A 203 10.88 -7.73 -18.13
N LYS A 204 10.96 -7.59 -19.46
CA LYS A 204 9.77 -7.50 -20.33
C LYS A 204 8.82 -8.67 -20.08
N GLY A 205 7.55 -8.36 -19.81
CA GLY A 205 6.54 -9.35 -19.47
C GLY A 205 6.47 -9.72 -17.98
N SER A 206 7.33 -9.10 -17.14
CA SER A 206 7.25 -9.25 -15.68
C SER A 206 6.46 -8.10 -15.07
N LYS A 207 5.52 -8.46 -14.20
CA LYS A 207 4.72 -7.51 -13.42
C LYS A 207 5.60 -6.72 -12.45
N VAL A 208 5.48 -5.39 -12.47
CA VAL A 208 6.06 -4.51 -11.45
C VAL A 208 5.02 -4.29 -10.36
N VAL A 209 5.26 -4.83 -9.19
CA VAL A 209 4.26 -4.92 -8.10
C VAL A 209 4.22 -3.66 -7.25
N GLY A 210 5.38 -3.02 -7.04
CA GLY A 210 5.51 -1.85 -6.18
C GLY A 210 6.48 -0.82 -6.73
N LEU A 211 6.18 0.43 -6.41
CA LEU A 211 7.05 1.60 -6.57
C LEU A 211 7.07 2.36 -5.26
N HIS A 212 8.22 2.93 -4.91
CA HIS A 212 8.36 3.79 -3.74
C HIS A 212 9.45 4.85 -3.97
N CYS A 213 9.07 6.12 -3.90
CA CYS A 213 10.02 7.23 -3.95
C CYS A 213 10.75 7.35 -2.60
N ASN A 214 12.01 7.70 -2.64
CA ASN A 214 12.75 7.95 -1.40
C ASN A 214 12.23 9.24 -0.75
N PRO A 215 11.89 9.23 0.56
CA PRO A 215 11.29 10.38 1.23
C PRO A 215 12.23 11.59 1.36
N LEU A 216 13.55 11.36 1.42
CA LEU A 216 14.56 12.43 1.53
C LEU A 216 15.27 12.74 0.21
N LEU A 217 15.36 11.76 -0.67
CA LEU A 217 16.04 11.87 -1.95
C LEU A 217 15.04 11.59 -3.08
N PRO A 218 14.17 12.56 -3.41
CA PRO A 218 13.04 12.35 -4.32
C PRO A 218 13.45 11.96 -5.75
N ASP A 219 14.74 12.09 -6.09
CA ASP A 219 15.29 11.57 -7.34
C ASP A 219 15.54 10.05 -7.32
N LEU A 220 15.47 9.39 -6.16
CA LEU A 220 15.61 7.94 -6.06
C LEU A 220 14.24 7.26 -6.05
N LEU A 221 14.11 6.27 -6.92
CA LEU A 221 12.93 5.41 -7.03
C LEU A 221 13.33 3.97 -6.74
N LEU A 222 12.55 3.30 -5.91
CA LEU A 222 12.62 1.86 -5.67
C LEU A 222 11.47 1.19 -6.42
N SER A 223 11.77 0.14 -7.18
CA SER A 223 10.78 -0.71 -7.84
C SER A 223 10.95 -2.16 -7.41
N CYS A 224 9.88 -2.94 -7.41
CA CYS A 224 9.95 -4.38 -7.17
C CYS A 224 8.97 -5.14 -8.06
N GLY A 225 9.33 -6.39 -8.42
CA GLY A 225 8.54 -7.11 -9.40
C GLY A 225 8.65 -8.63 -9.37
N ASN A 226 7.95 -9.22 -10.33
CA ASN A 226 7.87 -10.67 -10.51
C ASN A 226 9.15 -11.28 -11.10
N ASP A 227 10.09 -10.49 -11.56
CA ASP A 227 11.40 -10.96 -12.05
C ASP A 227 12.40 -11.25 -10.93
N HIS A 228 11.94 -11.26 -9.67
CA HIS A 228 12.68 -11.57 -8.45
C HIS A 228 13.67 -10.49 -8.01
N PHE A 229 13.55 -9.28 -8.54
CA PHE A 229 14.39 -8.16 -8.16
C PHE A 229 13.59 -7.02 -7.55
N ALA A 230 14.20 -6.33 -6.59
CA ALA A 230 13.92 -4.94 -6.31
C ALA A 230 15.09 -4.11 -6.85
N ARG A 231 14.80 -2.93 -7.44
CA ARG A 231 15.81 -2.10 -8.11
C ARG A 231 15.72 -0.66 -7.66
N ILE A 232 16.88 -0.04 -7.49
CA ILE A 232 17.00 1.39 -7.20
C ILE A 232 17.37 2.13 -8.48
N TRP A 233 16.71 3.24 -8.74
CA TRP A 233 16.84 4.06 -9.94
C TRP A 233 17.07 5.52 -9.58
N ASP A 234 17.83 6.24 -10.42
CA ASP A 234 17.80 7.70 -10.48
C ASP A 234 16.77 8.13 -11.53
N ILE A 235 15.68 8.77 -11.10
CA ILE A 235 14.57 9.20 -11.97
C ILE A 235 15.03 10.17 -13.06
N ARG A 236 16.11 10.93 -12.82
CA ARG A 236 16.67 11.89 -13.79
C ARG A 236 17.34 11.23 -15.00
N ARG A 237 17.77 9.97 -14.82
CA ARG A 237 18.54 9.21 -15.82
C ARG A 237 17.98 7.80 -16.01
N ILE A 238 16.68 7.64 -15.77
CA ILE A 238 16.07 6.32 -15.82
C ILE A 238 15.93 5.84 -17.25
N GLU A 239 16.63 4.77 -17.58
CA GLU A 239 16.61 4.08 -18.87
C GLU A 239 16.63 2.57 -18.63
N ALA A 240 16.31 1.79 -19.65
CA ALA A 240 16.37 0.33 -19.56
C ALA A 240 17.80 -0.13 -19.20
N GLY A 241 17.95 -0.83 -18.09
CA GLY A 241 19.23 -1.35 -17.62
C GLY A 241 20.12 -0.33 -16.87
N SER A 242 19.62 0.86 -16.53
CA SER A 242 20.36 1.90 -15.79
C SER A 242 20.09 1.88 -14.30
N SER A 243 19.66 0.73 -13.71
CA SER A 243 19.50 0.61 -12.28
C SER A 243 20.80 0.90 -11.53
N ILE A 244 20.70 1.58 -10.40
CA ILE A 244 21.86 1.85 -9.53
C ILE A 244 22.24 0.56 -8.79
N HIS A 245 21.24 -0.13 -8.25
CA HIS A 245 21.39 -1.40 -7.54
C HIS A 245 20.27 -2.37 -7.91
N ASP A 246 20.64 -3.65 -8.00
CA ASP A 246 19.73 -4.77 -8.21
C ASP A 246 19.72 -5.67 -6.98
N LEU A 247 18.65 -5.62 -6.20
CA LEU A 247 18.47 -6.41 -4.97
C LEU A 247 17.83 -7.76 -5.33
N ALA A 248 18.62 -8.82 -5.33
CA ALA A 248 18.18 -10.13 -5.75
C ALA A 248 17.40 -10.87 -4.65
N HIS A 249 16.32 -11.56 -5.07
CA HIS A 249 15.49 -12.41 -4.22
C HIS A 249 15.32 -13.78 -4.88
N SER A 250 15.03 -14.82 -4.08
CA SER A 250 14.84 -16.17 -4.62
C SER A 250 13.48 -16.37 -5.30
N ARG A 251 12.48 -15.52 -4.96
CA ARG A 251 11.14 -15.52 -5.54
C ARG A 251 10.64 -14.10 -5.80
N VAL A 252 9.40 -14.01 -6.26
CA VAL A 252 8.68 -12.75 -6.51
C VAL A 252 8.74 -11.82 -5.29
N VAL A 253 9.02 -10.55 -5.53
CA VAL A 253 9.02 -9.51 -4.50
C VAL A 253 7.65 -8.85 -4.43
N ASN A 254 6.97 -9.00 -3.30
CA ASN A 254 5.62 -8.47 -3.07
C ASN A 254 5.62 -6.97 -2.79
N SER A 255 6.62 -6.49 -2.08
CA SER A 255 6.81 -5.06 -1.76
C SER A 255 8.26 -4.76 -1.45
N ALA A 256 8.64 -3.50 -1.68
CA ALA A 256 9.91 -2.94 -1.24
C ALA A 256 9.68 -1.45 -0.92
N TYR A 257 10.14 -1.01 0.26
CA TYR A 257 9.96 0.34 0.76
C TYR A 257 11.24 0.90 1.34
N PHE A 258 11.55 2.16 1.04
CA PHE A 258 12.56 2.91 1.79
C PHE A 258 12.07 3.15 3.21
N SER A 259 13.00 3.30 4.14
CA SER A 259 12.67 3.72 5.49
C SER A 259 12.07 5.14 5.51
N PRO A 260 11.08 5.40 6.40
CA PRO A 260 10.25 6.61 6.29
C PRO A 260 10.96 7.90 6.70
N MET A 261 11.94 7.82 7.63
CA MET A 261 12.61 9.00 8.18
C MET A 261 13.93 9.30 7.48
N SER A 262 14.79 8.30 7.33
CA SER A 262 16.13 8.49 6.74
C SER A 262 16.18 8.19 5.25
N GLY A 263 15.25 7.38 4.73
CA GLY A 263 15.29 6.88 3.36
C GLY A 263 16.53 6.04 3.04
N SER A 264 17.32 5.68 4.05
CA SER A 264 18.62 5.00 3.86
C SER A 264 18.51 3.48 3.85
N LYS A 265 17.51 2.91 4.53
CA LYS A 265 17.26 1.47 4.60
C LYS A 265 16.15 1.07 3.62
N ILE A 266 16.17 -0.21 3.24
CA ILE A 266 15.08 -0.80 2.44
C ILE A 266 14.56 -2.03 3.15
N LEU A 267 13.22 -2.12 3.24
CA LEU A 267 12.49 -3.28 3.70
C LEU A 267 11.82 -3.95 2.49
N SER A 268 12.12 -5.21 2.24
CA SER A 268 11.51 -5.97 1.15
C SER A 268 10.84 -7.24 1.66
N THR A 269 9.71 -7.60 1.04
CA THR A 269 8.93 -8.80 1.34
C THR A 269 8.82 -9.66 0.10
N SER A 270 9.18 -10.94 0.20
CA SER A 270 9.22 -11.85 -0.95
C SER A 270 8.43 -13.13 -0.68
N GLN A 271 7.92 -13.76 -1.75
CA GLN A 271 7.18 -15.03 -1.71
C GLN A 271 8.03 -16.25 -1.32
N ASP A 272 9.27 -16.06 -0.93
CA ASP A 272 10.11 -17.09 -0.33
C ASP A 272 9.97 -17.18 1.20
N ASN A 273 8.95 -16.53 1.75
CA ASN A 273 8.73 -16.43 3.19
C ASN A 273 9.89 -15.74 3.93
N ARG A 274 10.43 -14.70 3.30
CA ARG A 274 11.51 -13.90 3.88
C ARG A 274 11.21 -12.41 3.75
N ILE A 275 11.53 -11.72 4.83
CA ILE A 275 11.61 -10.27 4.89
C ILE A 275 13.09 -9.93 4.91
N ARG A 276 13.55 -9.03 4.04
CA ARG A 276 14.95 -8.62 3.95
C ARG A 276 15.10 -7.15 4.22
N ILE A 277 16.19 -6.83 4.91
CA ILE A 277 16.58 -5.48 5.25
C ILE A 277 17.94 -5.20 4.58
N TRP A 278 18.04 -4.02 4.00
CA TRP A 278 19.24 -3.50 3.36
C TRP A 278 19.57 -2.18 4.06
N ASP A 279 20.64 -2.14 4.84
CA ASP A 279 20.89 -1.05 5.80
C ASP A 279 21.39 0.25 5.17
N SER A 280 21.93 0.21 3.96
CA SER A 280 22.46 1.42 3.34
C SER A 280 22.33 1.37 1.82
N ILE A 281 21.62 2.34 1.26
CA ILE A 281 21.51 2.52 -0.19
C ILE A 281 22.82 3.04 -0.83
N PHE A 282 23.77 3.48 -0.03
CA PHE A 282 25.08 3.97 -0.48
C PHE A 282 26.22 2.97 -0.24
N GLY A 283 25.91 1.83 0.36
CA GLY A 283 26.88 0.77 0.67
C GLY A 283 26.87 -0.38 -0.34
N ASN A 284 27.47 -1.50 0.05
CA ASN A 284 27.35 -2.73 -0.71
C ASN A 284 25.93 -3.31 -0.51
N MET A 285 25.20 -3.46 -1.61
CA MET A 285 23.83 -3.99 -1.64
C MET A 285 23.75 -5.36 -2.34
N ASP A 286 24.86 -6.09 -2.46
CA ASP A 286 24.86 -7.43 -3.06
C ASP A 286 24.12 -8.46 -2.19
N THR A 287 24.17 -8.25 -0.87
CA THR A 287 23.49 -9.11 0.10
C THR A 287 22.71 -8.27 1.11
N PRO A 288 21.55 -8.77 1.58
CA PRO A 288 20.78 -8.10 2.62
C PRO A 288 21.59 -8.12 3.94
N SER A 289 21.52 -7.03 4.69
CA SER A 289 22.13 -6.94 6.04
C SER A 289 21.43 -7.88 7.03
N ARG A 290 20.14 -8.15 6.79
CA ARG A 290 19.36 -9.09 7.57
C ARG A 290 18.28 -9.78 6.73
N GLU A 291 18.07 -11.05 7.08
CA GLU A 291 17.01 -11.87 6.51
C GLU A 291 16.18 -12.49 7.64
N ILE A 292 14.88 -12.26 7.63
CA ILE A 292 13.94 -12.72 8.63
C ILE A 292 12.99 -13.72 8.00
N VAL A 293 12.90 -14.93 8.56
CA VAL A 293 11.95 -15.96 8.13
C VAL A 293 10.58 -15.62 8.70
N HIS A 294 9.58 -15.52 7.85
CA HIS A 294 8.22 -15.17 8.25
C HIS A 294 7.19 -15.85 7.34
N SER A 295 6.18 -16.49 7.93
CA SER A 295 5.12 -17.20 7.17
C SER A 295 4.08 -16.22 6.63
N HIS A 296 4.20 -15.83 5.37
CA HIS A 296 3.29 -14.89 4.71
C HIS A 296 2.96 -15.26 3.26
N ASP A 297 3.61 -16.27 2.68
CA ASP A 297 3.24 -16.78 1.38
C ASP A 297 2.31 -17.98 1.51
N PHE A 298 1.28 -18.03 0.69
CA PHE A 298 0.41 -19.19 0.55
C PHE A 298 -0.04 -19.31 -0.90
N ASN A 299 -0.20 -20.56 -1.36
CA ASN A 299 -0.40 -20.89 -2.77
C ASN A 299 -1.79 -20.51 -3.33
N ARG A 300 -2.41 -19.48 -2.81
CA ARG A 300 -3.68 -18.93 -3.30
C ARG A 300 -3.44 -17.54 -3.89
N HIS A 301 -4.04 -17.26 -5.04
CA HIS A 301 -3.93 -15.96 -5.73
C HIS A 301 -4.77 -14.85 -5.04
N LEU A 302 -4.48 -14.57 -3.77
CA LEU A 302 -5.10 -13.50 -3.01
C LEU A 302 -4.21 -12.23 -3.03
N THR A 303 -4.64 -11.18 -2.34
CA THR A 303 -3.81 -9.99 -2.12
C THR A 303 -2.52 -10.42 -1.40
N PRO A 304 -1.33 -10.13 -1.95
CA PRO A 304 -0.07 -10.52 -1.32
C PRO A 304 0.15 -9.77 -0.02
N PHE A 305 0.76 -10.43 0.95
CA PHE A 305 1.20 -9.80 2.18
C PHE A 305 2.39 -8.86 1.91
N LYS A 306 2.39 -7.73 2.59
CA LYS A 306 3.43 -6.71 2.50
C LYS A 306 3.85 -6.32 3.91
N ALA A 307 5.15 -6.33 4.18
CA ALA A 307 5.69 -5.72 5.39
C ALA A 307 5.73 -4.20 5.19
N GLU A 308 5.25 -3.46 6.17
CA GLU A 308 5.26 -1.99 6.15
C GLU A 308 6.00 -1.46 7.39
N TRP A 309 6.72 -0.38 7.21
CA TRP A 309 7.38 0.34 8.29
C TRP A 309 6.37 0.99 9.25
N ASP A 310 6.74 1.14 10.52
CA ASP A 310 6.07 2.12 11.36
C ASP A 310 6.57 3.54 10.99
N PRO A 311 5.71 4.38 10.42
CA PRO A 311 6.11 5.72 9.97
C PRO A 311 6.45 6.68 11.13
N LYS A 312 6.12 6.33 12.38
CA LYS A 312 6.41 7.13 13.59
C LYS A 312 7.72 6.71 14.27
N ASP A 313 8.21 5.51 13.98
CA ASP A 313 9.41 5.00 14.63
C ASP A 313 10.66 5.72 14.11
N SER A 314 11.20 6.62 14.92
CA SER A 314 12.41 7.37 14.59
C SER A 314 13.67 6.51 14.50
N ALA A 315 13.67 5.32 15.13
CA ALA A 315 14.75 4.36 15.04
C ALA A 315 14.71 3.51 13.78
N GLU A 316 13.56 3.58 13.06
CA GLU A 316 13.31 2.75 11.85
C GLU A 316 13.62 1.29 12.10
N SER A 317 13.05 0.76 13.17
CA SER A 317 13.28 -0.58 13.67
C SER A 317 12.03 -1.45 13.70
N LEU A 318 10.82 -0.85 13.62
CA LEU A 318 9.57 -1.59 13.71
C LEU A 318 8.91 -1.74 12.34
N ALA A 319 8.50 -2.96 12.03
CA ALA A 319 7.68 -3.28 10.87
C ALA A 319 6.44 -4.11 11.26
N VAL A 320 5.37 -3.98 10.47
CA VAL A 320 4.12 -4.74 10.64
C VAL A 320 3.83 -5.58 9.40
N ILE A 321 3.38 -6.81 9.59
CA ILE A 321 2.97 -7.71 8.51
C ILE A 321 1.91 -8.70 9.02
N GLY A 322 0.95 -9.07 8.15
CA GLY A 322 0.06 -10.19 8.47
C GLY A 322 0.76 -11.53 8.31
N ARG A 323 0.39 -12.51 9.14
CA ARG A 323 0.92 -13.88 9.06
C ARG A 323 -0.15 -14.85 8.55
N TYR A 324 0.28 -15.81 7.74
CA TYR A 324 -0.55 -16.93 7.33
C TYR A 324 -0.27 -18.16 8.20
N ILE A 325 -1.31 -18.73 8.76
CA ILE A 325 -1.26 -20.01 9.47
C ILE A 325 -2.04 -21.02 8.64
N SER A 326 -1.42 -22.17 8.35
CA SER A 326 -2.07 -23.26 7.61
C SER A 326 -3.26 -23.81 8.39
N GLU A 327 -4.36 -24.10 7.72
CA GLU A 327 -5.57 -24.73 8.27
C GLU A 327 -5.27 -26.07 8.98
N ASN A 328 -4.17 -26.73 8.62
CA ASN A 328 -3.72 -28.00 9.21
C ASN A 328 -2.98 -27.79 10.55
N TYR A 329 -2.75 -26.55 10.97
CA TYR A 329 -2.06 -26.26 12.23
C TYR A 329 -3.08 -26.15 13.37
N ASN A 330 -3.26 -27.23 14.14
CA ASN A 330 -4.13 -27.31 15.33
C ASN A 330 -5.60 -26.86 15.14
N GLY A 331 -6.11 -26.82 13.90
CA GLY A 331 -7.47 -26.37 13.61
C GLY A 331 -7.74 -24.90 13.89
N ALA A 332 -6.72 -24.09 14.19
CA ALA A 332 -6.85 -22.67 14.45
C ALA A 332 -6.88 -21.88 13.14
N ALA A 333 -8.03 -21.27 12.86
CA ALA A 333 -8.21 -20.39 11.69
C ALA A 333 -7.84 -18.92 11.97
N LEU A 334 -7.11 -18.63 13.05
CA LEU A 334 -6.71 -17.27 13.40
C LEU A 334 -5.40 -16.91 12.73
N HIS A 335 -5.40 -15.80 12.01
CA HIS A 335 -4.23 -15.29 11.30
C HIS A 335 -3.79 -13.98 11.95
N PRO A 336 -2.69 -14.00 12.73
CA PRO A 336 -2.21 -12.82 13.44
C PRO A 336 -1.61 -11.76 12.53
N ILE A 337 -1.49 -10.57 13.09
CA ILE A 337 -0.67 -9.49 12.55
C ILE A 337 0.55 -9.38 13.45
N ASP A 338 1.74 -9.48 12.86
CA ASP A 338 3.00 -9.50 13.57
C ASP A 338 3.69 -8.14 13.51
N PHE A 339 4.17 -7.71 14.66
CA PHE A 339 5.08 -6.59 14.82
C PHE A 339 6.49 -7.14 15.01
N ILE A 340 7.40 -6.76 14.15
CA ILE A 340 8.75 -7.32 14.09
C ILE A 340 9.76 -6.19 14.27
N ASP A 341 10.70 -6.37 15.20
CA ASP A 341 11.89 -5.55 15.27
C ASP A 341 12.87 -6.01 14.18
N ILE A 342 13.00 -5.20 13.15
CA ILE A 342 13.84 -5.54 11.99
C ILE A 342 15.33 -5.45 12.29
N THR A 343 15.75 -4.73 13.36
CA THR A 343 17.16 -4.62 13.75
C THR A 343 17.64 -5.89 14.44
N THR A 344 16.78 -6.52 15.23
CA THR A 344 17.08 -7.80 15.90
C THR A 344 16.53 -9.01 15.13
N GLY A 345 15.51 -8.80 14.30
CA GLY A 345 14.78 -9.87 13.61
C GLY A 345 13.78 -10.60 14.51
N GLN A 346 13.51 -10.08 15.71
CA GLN A 346 12.64 -10.72 16.69
C GLN A 346 11.19 -10.24 16.56
N LEU A 347 10.27 -11.14 16.87
CA LEU A 347 8.87 -10.80 17.02
C LEU A 347 8.70 -9.96 18.29
N VAL A 348 8.18 -8.73 18.14
CA VAL A 348 7.88 -7.82 19.26
C VAL A 348 6.53 -8.13 19.86
N ALA A 349 5.53 -8.27 19.00
CA ALA A 349 4.16 -8.58 19.41
C ALA A 349 3.42 -9.31 18.29
N GLU A 350 2.44 -10.09 18.70
CA GLU A 350 1.49 -10.80 17.86
C GLU A 350 0.09 -10.34 18.25
N VAL A 351 -0.64 -9.73 17.33
CA VAL A 351 -1.97 -9.22 17.60
C VAL A 351 -3.03 -10.01 16.84
N MET A 352 -4.07 -10.42 17.56
CA MET A 352 -5.16 -11.25 17.05
C MET A 352 -6.49 -10.80 17.64
N ASP A 353 -7.56 -10.99 16.88
CA ASP A 353 -8.93 -10.88 17.40
C ASP A 353 -9.72 -12.12 17.00
N PRO A 354 -10.43 -12.77 17.94
CA PRO A 354 -11.22 -13.97 17.68
C PRO A 354 -12.31 -13.80 16.60
N ASN A 355 -12.72 -12.56 16.35
CA ASN A 355 -13.73 -12.26 15.33
C ASN A 355 -13.13 -12.10 13.91
N ILE A 356 -11.80 -12.10 13.79
CA ILE A 356 -11.08 -12.00 12.51
C ILE A 356 -10.56 -13.38 12.15
N THR A 357 -11.38 -14.16 11.48
CA THR A 357 -11.09 -15.56 11.12
C THR A 357 -10.38 -15.67 9.75
N THR A 358 -10.27 -14.58 9.02
CA THR A 358 -9.61 -14.55 7.69
C THR A 358 -8.30 -13.79 7.75
N ILE A 359 -7.42 -14.04 6.77
CA ILE A 359 -6.12 -13.37 6.66
C ILE A 359 -6.28 -11.85 6.56
N SER A 360 -5.30 -11.12 7.11
CA SER A 360 -5.17 -9.66 7.02
C SER A 360 -3.94 -9.29 6.19
N PRO A 361 -4.02 -9.34 4.86
CA PRO A 361 -2.86 -9.11 4.00
C PRO A 361 -2.49 -7.63 3.87
N VAL A 362 -3.43 -6.73 4.12
CA VAL A 362 -3.23 -5.29 4.00
C VAL A 362 -3.31 -4.68 5.39
N ASN A 363 -2.19 -4.16 5.86
CA ASN A 363 -2.03 -3.52 7.16
C ASN A 363 -1.36 -2.18 6.96
N LYS A 364 -1.79 -1.15 7.68
CA LYS A 364 -1.23 0.19 7.60
C LYS A 364 -1.18 0.82 8.99
N LEU A 365 0.01 1.24 9.42
CA LEU A 365 0.16 2.02 10.64
C LEU A 365 -0.14 3.50 10.38
N HIS A 366 -0.80 4.13 11.35
CA HIS A 366 -1.13 5.55 11.26
C HIS A 366 0.15 6.39 11.39
N PRO A 367 0.32 7.44 10.56
CA PRO A 367 1.57 8.22 10.55
C PRO A 367 1.79 9.08 11.80
N ARG A 368 0.78 9.31 12.63
CA ARG A 368 0.86 10.19 13.81
C ARG A 368 0.37 9.54 15.10
N ASP A 369 -0.63 8.66 15.04
CA ASP A 369 -1.27 8.05 16.21
C ASP A 369 -0.90 6.57 16.34
N ASP A 370 -1.07 6.00 17.55
CA ASP A 370 -0.87 4.56 17.78
C ASP A 370 -2.09 3.78 17.33
N VAL A 371 -2.30 3.77 16.04
CA VAL A 371 -3.44 3.13 15.38
C VAL A 371 -2.93 2.26 14.24
N LEU A 372 -3.46 1.05 14.16
CA LEU A 372 -3.29 0.16 13.03
C LEU A 372 -4.64 -0.02 12.32
N ALA A 373 -4.64 0.13 11.00
CA ALA A 373 -5.76 -0.27 10.15
C ALA A 373 -5.42 -1.60 9.48
N SER A 374 -6.36 -2.54 9.49
CA SER A 374 -6.21 -3.81 8.78
C SER A 374 -7.43 -4.10 7.91
N GLY A 375 -7.16 -4.63 6.71
CA GLY A 375 -8.15 -5.13 5.77
C GLY A 375 -8.19 -6.65 5.78
N SER A 376 -9.30 -7.24 6.24
CA SER A 376 -9.50 -8.68 6.25
C SER A 376 -10.76 -9.02 5.45
N SER A 377 -10.62 -9.80 4.37
CA SER A 377 -11.70 -10.05 3.42
C SER A 377 -12.33 -8.73 2.96
N ARG A 378 -13.63 -8.53 3.19
CA ARG A 378 -14.40 -7.33 2.81
C ARG A 378 -14.56 -6.31 3.94
N SER A 379 -13.87 -6.52 5.05
CA SER A 379 -14.05 -5.79 6.31
C SER A 379 -12.81 -4.97 6.66
N LEU A 380 -13.03 -3.90 7.40
CA LEU A 380 -11.99 -3.02 7.92
C LEU A 380 -12.00 -3.05 9.45
N PHE A 381 -10.83 -3.06 10.04
CA PHE A 381 -10.62 -3.08 11.48
C PHE A 381 -9.63 -2.00 11.87
N ILE A 382 -9.95 -1.29 12.96
CA ILE A 382 -9.05 -0.32 13.60
C ILE A 382 -8.62 -0.88 14.94
N TRP A 383 -7.32 -0.92 15.15
CA TRP A 383 -6.68 -1.40 16.37
C TRP A 383 -6.06 -0.23 17.11
N ARG A 384 -6.13 -0.27 18.45
CA ARG A 384 -5.52 0.70 19.36
C ARG A 384 -4.88 -0.02 20.54
N PRO A 385 -3.91 0.61 21.22
CA PRO A 385 -3.37 0.08 22.46
C PRO A 385 -4.47 0.01 23.52
N LYS A 386 -4.46 -1.04 24.35
CA LYS A 386 -5.41 -1.28 25.41
C LYS A 386 -5.52 -0.11 26.40
N GLU A 387 -4.41 0.52 26.75
CA GLU A 387 -4.36 1.63 27.70
C GLU A 387 -4.98 2.93 27.18
N LYS A 388 -5.09 3.07 25.85
CA LYS A 388 -5.69 4.26 25.20
C LYS A 388 -7.16 4.07 24.83
N CYS A 389 -7.73 2.91 25.14
CA CYS A 389 -9.17 2.72 25.16
C CYS A 389 -9.69 3.38 26.44
N GLU A 390 -9.78 4.73 26.51
CA GLU A 390 -10.49 5.39 27.61
C GLU A 390 -11.87 4.77 27.74
N PRO A 391 -12.30 4.42 28.96
CA PRO A 391 -13.67 4.07 29.17
C PRO A 391 -14.50 5.33 28.89
N VAL A 392 -14.95 5.49 27.66
CA VAL A 392 -16.15 6.28 27.45
C VAL A 392 -17.16 5.64 28.39
N GLU A 393 -17.65 6.40 29.35
CA GLU A 393 -18.71 6.01 30.30
C GLU A 393 -20.00 5.67 29.51
N LEU A 394 -19.94 4.64 28.73
CA LEU A 394 -21.05 3.98 28.08
C LEU A 394 -21.07 2.57 28.66
N LYS A 395 -22.07 2.41 29.50
CA LYS A 395 -22.54 1.13 30.03
C LYS A 395 -22.27 0.00 29.05
N ASP A 396 -21.50 -0.99 29.48
CA ASP A 396 -21.53 -2.41 29.11
C ASP A 396 -21.78 -2.75 27.63
N GLU A 397 -21.13 -2.05 26.68
CA GLU A 397 -21.23 -2.43 25.27
C GLU A 397 -19.84 -2.58 24.67
N GLY A 398 -19.48 -3.84 24.47
CA GLY A 398 -18.27 -4.23 23.78
C GLY A 398 -18.17 -3.65 22.37
N LYS A 399 -17.00 -3.74 21.78
CA LYS A 399 -16.54 -3.34 20.43
C LYS A 399 -17.63 -2.82 19.50
N ILE A 400 -17.56 -1.58 19.07
CA ILE A 400 -18.52 -1.01 18.11
C ILE A 400 -18.32 -1.67 16.75
N ILE A 401 -19.19 -2.62 16.41
CA ILE A 401 -19.18 -3.32 15.12
C ILE A 401 -20.35 -2.83 14.29
N VAL A 402 -20.06 -2.16 13.17
CA VAL A 402 -21.07 -1.69 12.24
C VAL A 402 -21.14 -2.61 11.04
N CYS A 403 -22.28 -3.28 10.84
CA CYS A 403 -22.50 -4.04 9.63
C CYS A 403 -23.05 -3.14 8.51
N SER A 404 -22.50 -3.24 7.30
CA SER A 404 -23.10 -2.59 6.14
C SER A 404 -24.47 -3.21 5.88
N ARG A 405 -25.45 -2.37 5.49
CA ARG A 405 -26.85 -2.74 5.27
C ARG A 405 -27.00 -4.03 4.47
N ALA A 406 -27.75 -4.99 5.02
CA ALA A 406 -28.10 -6.22 4.34
C ALA A 406 -28.79 -5.92 3.00
N GLU A 407 -28.21 -6.39 1.89
CA GLU A 407 -28.95 -6.53 0.64
C GLU A 407 -30.17 -7.43 0.93
N LYS A 408 -31.34 -7.01 0.46
CA LYS A 408 -32.59 -7.75 0.58
C LYS A 408 -32.35 -9.23 0.25
N LYS A 409 -32.64 -10.11 1.21
CA LYS A 409 -32.62 -11.57 1.08
C LYS A 409 -33.34 -11.98 -0.21
N ARG A 410 -32.62 -12.28 -1.27
CA ARG A 410 -33.07 -13.26 -2.27
C ARG A 410 -32.65 -14.60 -1.71
N ASN A 411 -33.63 -15.45 -1.44
CA ASN A 411 -33.44 -16.84 -1.03
C ASN A 411 -32.48 -17.53 -1.98
N ARG A 412 -31.21 -17.65 -1.57
CA ARG A 412 -30.27 -18.61 -2.11
C ARG A 412 -29.84 -19.52 -0.97
N LYS A 413 -30.00 -20.82 -1.23
CA LYS A 413 -29.63 -21.92 -0.36
C LYS A 413 -28.16 -21.75 0.10
N PHE A 414 -27.92 -22.06 1.36
CA PHE A 414 -26.58 -22.29 1.92
C PHE A 414 -25.81 -23.24 0.99
N GLY A 415 -24.73 -22.77 0.44
CA GLY A 415 -23.80 -23.53 -0.38
C GLY A 415 -22.70 -22.59 -0.85
N ASP A 416 -21.50 -22.88 -0.39
CA ASP A 416 -20.20 -22.37 -0.83
C ASP A 416 -19.82 -20.92 -0.46
N GLU A 417 -19.19 -20.80 0.73
CA GLU A 417 -18.32 -19.66 1.10
C GLU A 417 -16.95 -19.64 0.34
N ASN A 418 -16.78 -20.53 -0.64
CA ASN A 418 -15.53 -20.70 -1.42
C ASN A 418 -15.52 -19.99 -2.78
N ASP A 419 -16.33 -18.95 -2.99
CA ASP A 419 -16.36 -18.21 -4.26
C ASP A 419 -15.27 -17.10 -4.38
N ASP A 420 -14.17 -17.28 -3.65
CA ASP A 420 -12.91 -16.52 -3.85
C ASP A 420 -11.92 -17.27 -4.77
N SER A 421 -12.44 -18.10 -5.70
CA SER A 421 -11.60 -18.66 -6.76
C SER A 421 -11.13 -17.52 -7.66
N ASP A 422 -9.84 -17.28 -7.56
CA ASP A 422 -9.13 -16.24 -8.28
C ASP A 422 -9.04 -16.54 -9.78
N ASP A 423 -10.01 -16.07 -10.53
CA ASP A 423 -9.80 -15.77 -11.93
C ASP A 423 -9.16 -14.36 -12.09
N ASP A 424 -7.96 -14.20 -11.56
CA ASP A 424 -7.12 -13.00 -11.78
C ASP A 424 -6.65 -12.87 -13.24
N LYS A 425 -7.19 -13.70 -14.13
CA LYS A 425 -6.62 -13.78 -15.48
C LYS A 425 -7.19 -12.75 -16.43
N PHE A 426 -8.42 -12.20 -16.23
CA PHE A 426 -8.95 -11.28 -17.26
C PHE A 426 -10.16 -10.46 -16.75
N PRO A 427 -10.33 -9.20 -17.20
CA PRO A 427 -11.56 -8.46 -16.99
C PRO A 427 -12.73 -9.17 -17.71
N PRO A 428 -13.97 -9.00 -17.23
CA PRO A 428 -15.12 -9.64 -17.83
C PRO A 428 -15.24 -9.22 -19.31
N LYS A 429 -15.38 -10.21 -20.20
CA LYS A 429 -15.66 -9.97 -21.62
C LYS A 429 -16.81 -8.99 -21.72
N GLY A 430 -16.59 -7.84 -22.32
CA GLY A 430 -17.61 -6.84 -22.58
C GLY A 430 -18.78 -7.50 -23.33
N LYS A 431 -19.95 -7.53 -22.71
CA LYS A 431 -21.17 -7.94 -23.40
C LYS A 431 -21.39 -6.90 -24.50
N ASN A 432 -21.25 -7.32 -25.74
CA ASN A 432 -21.68 -6.54 -26.90
C ASN A 432 -23.14 -6.12 -26.68
N LEU A 433 -23.34 -4.86 -26.41
CA LEU A 433 -24.66 -4.23 -26.43
C LEU A 433 -25.15 -4.26 -27.88
N LYS A 434 -25.87 -5.32 -28.23
CA LYS A 434 -26.71 -5.28 -29.43
C LYS A 434 -27.74 -4.18 -29.23
N SER A 435 -27.64 -3.13 -30.02
CA SER A 435 -28.60 -2.06 -30.11
C SER A 435 -29.97 -2.65 -30.47
N LYS A 436 -30.86 -2.79 -29.50
CA LYS A 436 -32.30 -3.01 -29.77
C LYS A 436 -32.90 -1.68 -30.16
N LYS A 437 -33.23 -1.54 -31.43
CA LYS A 437 -34.11 -0.48 -31.92
C LYS A 437 -35.40 -0.54 -31.10
N SER A 438 -35.69 0.48 -30.35
CA SER A 438 -36.98 0.66 -29.67
C SER A 438 -38.03 1.10 -30.69
N ALA A 439 -38.93 0.21 -31.01
CA ALA A 439 -40.20 0.57 -31.67
C ALA A 439 -41.13 1.18 -30.61
N SER A 440 -41.45 2.46 -30.76
CA SER A 440 -42.43 3.16 -29.94
C SER A 440 -43.80 2.62 -30.25
N LYS A 441 -44.47 1.97 -29.31
CA LYS A 441 -45.93 1.74 -29.31
C LYS A 441 -46.55 2.71 -28.34
N SER A 442 -47.26 3.70 -28.87
CA SER A 442 -48.19 4.55 -28.14
C SER A 442 -49.40 3.71 -27.69
N SER A 443 -49.65 3.60 -26.42
CA SER A 443 -50.91 3.07 -25.88
C SER A 443 -51.77 4.23 -25.35
N GLN A 444 -52.87 4.50 -26.07
CA GLN A 444 -53.95 5.35 -25.61
C GLN A 444 -54.69 4.66 -24.46
N TYR A 445 -54.78 5.32 -23.32
CA TYR A 445 -55.68 4.92 -22.23
C TYR A 445 -57.04 5.63 -22.40
N THR A 446 -58.10 4.87 -22.68
CA THR A 446 -59.48 5.31 -22.64
C THR A 446 -60.02 5.13 -21.23
N LEU A 447 -60.40 6.21 -20.58
CA LEU A 447 -61.16 6.23 -19.31
C LEU A 447 -62.59 5.80 -19.57
N LYS A 448 -63.08 4.71 -18.96
CA LYS A 448 -64.47 4.36 -18.84
C LYS A 448 -65.05 4.85 -17.51
N VAL A 449 -65.93 5.85 -17.57
CA VAL A 449 -66.77 6.25 -16.46
C VAL A 449 -67.95 5.23 -16.38
N LYS A 450 -68.18 4.66 -15.19
CA LYS A 450 -69.44 3.96 -14.86
C LYS A 450 -70.28 4.84 -13.98
N ARG A 451 -71.53 4.92 -14.39
CA ARG A 451 -72.65 5.43 -13.59
C ARG A 451 -72.89 4.54 -12.38
#